data_e4f7485ccfcef418dc7430544e8cd8a0
#
_entry.id   e4f7485ccfcef418dc7430544e8cd8a0
#
_cell.length_a   1.000
_cell.length_b   1.000
_cell.length_c   1.000
_cell.angle_alpha   90.00
_cell.angle_beta   90.00
_cell.angle_gamma   90.00
#
_symmetry.space_group_name_H-M   'P 1'
#
loop_
_entity.id
_entity.type
_entity.pdbx_description
1 polymer ?
#
loop_
_entity_poly.entity_id
_entity_poly.type
_entity_poly.pdbx_seq_one_letter_code
_entity_poly.pdbx_strand_id
1 'polypeptide(L)' 'MDLLKQCQQWFEQDETQKVIDALEAIPAGERTPEMDSELARAYNNLAD' A
#
# COMPACT_ATOMS: atom_id res chain seq x y z
N MET A 1 14.60 -1.98 -5.67
CA MET A 1 13.56 -2.57 -4.79
C MET A 1 12.18 -2.24 -5.35
N ASP A 2 11.34 -3.24 -5.49
CA ASP A 2 10.00 -3.04 -6.04
C ASP A 2 9.02 -2.81 -4.89
N LEU A 3 8.53 -1.60 -4.75
CA LEU A 3 7.61 -1.26 -3.65
C LEU A 3 6.30 -2.04 -3.73
N LEU A 4 5.79 -2.26 -4.95
CA LEU A 4 4.55 -3.03 -5.10
C LEU A 4 4.73 -4.47 -4.64
N LYS A 5 5.89 -5.05 -4.92
CA LYS A 5 6.22 -6.39 -4.44
C LYS A 5 6.30 -6.42 -2.92
N GLN A 6 6.89 -5.39 -2.34
CA GLN A 6 6.96 -5.27 -0.89
C GLN A 6 5.56 -5.15 -0.29
N CYS A 7 4.67 -4.41 -0.93
CA CYS A 7 3.29 -4.28 -0.47
C CYS A 7 2.59 -5.64 -0.47
N GLN A 8 2.81 -6.46 -1.50
CA GLN A 8 2.23 -7.79 -1.55
C GLN A 8 2.71 -8.64 -0.38
N GLN A 9 3.98 -8.55 -0.03
CA GLN A 9 4.52 -9.29 1.12
C GLN A 9 3.88 -8.83 2.41
N TRP A 10 3.70 -7.52 2.57
CA TRP A 10 3.06 -7.00 3.77
C TRP A 10 1.61 -7.48 3.87
N PHE A 11 0.87 -7.52 2.75
CA PHE A 11 -0.49 -8.05 2.77
C PHE A 11 -0.51 -9.52 3.20
N GLU A 12 0.45 -10.32 2.72
CA GLU A 12 0.53 -11.73 3.09
C GLU A 12 0.86 -11.92 4.56
N GLN A 13 1.58 -10.97 5.15
CA GLN A 13 1.98 -11.01 6.55
C GLN A 13 0.97 -10.31 7.45
N ASP A 14 -0.15 -9.87 6.90
CA ASP A 14 -1.17 -9.11 7.63
C ASP A 14 -0.62 -7.80 8.19
N GLU A 15 0.30 -7.19 7.44
CA GLU A 15 0.95 -5.95 7.83
C GLU A 15 0.38 -4.78 7.00
N THR A 16 -0.94 -4.65 7.00
CA THR A 16 -1.65 -3.67 6.17
C THR A 16 -1.22 -2.24 6.49
N GLN A 17 -0.99 -1.94 7.77
CA GLN A 17 -0.61 -0.58 8.16
C GLN A 17 0.72 -0.18 7.52
N LYS A 18 1.63 -1.12 7.34
CA LYS A 18 2.91 -0.81 6.69
C LYS A 18 2.72 -0.40 5.24
N VAL A 19 1.75 -1.02 4.55
CA VAL A 19 1.42 -0.63 3.18
C VAL A 19 0.96 0.81 3.15
N ILE A 20 0.04 1.18 4.05
CA ILE A 20 -0.49 2.53 4.11
C ILE A 20 0.62 3.54 4.41
N ASP A 21 1.44 3.26 5.42
CA ASP A 21 2.51 4.17 5.80
C ASP A 21 3.49 4.40 4.65
N ALA A 22 3.86 3.33 3.95
CA ALA A 22 4.81 3.45 2.84
C ALA A 22 4.22 4.23 1.66
N LEU A 23 2.98 3.97 1.31
CA LEU A 23 2.36 4.62 0.16
C LEU A 23 1.98 6.07 0.45
N GLU A 24 1.58 6.38 1.68
CA GLU A 24 1.26 7.75 2.05
C GLU A 24 2.50 8.62 2.15
N ALA A 25 3.67 8.02 2.34
CA ALA A 25 4.92 8.75 2.32
C ALA A 25 5.28 9.28 0.93
N ILE A 26 4.65 8.73 -0.12
CA ILE A 26 4.88 9.16 -1.50
C ILE A 26 3.86 10.23 -1.84
N PRO A 27 4.28 11.42 -2.33
CA PRO A 27 3.34 12.47 -2.75
C PRO A 27 2.34 11.94 -3.77
N ALA A 28 1.09 12.40 -3.67
CA ALA A 28 0.02 11.89 -4.52
C ALA A 28 0.36 12.02 -6.01
N GLY A 29 1.04 13.10 -6.40
CA GLY A 29 1.41 13.31 -7.80
C GLY A 29 2.48 12.37 -8.30
N GLU A 30 3.17 11.66 -7.40
CA GLU A 30 4.23 10.71 -7.77
C GLU A 30 3.78 9.27 -7.62
N ARG A 31 2.59 9.03 -7.08
CA ARG A 31 2.07 7.68 -6.96
C ARG A 31 1.53 7.21 -8.31
N THR A 32 1.87 5.97 -8.67
CA THR A 32 1.31 5.35 -9.87
C THR A 32 -0.10 4.88 -9.59
N PRO A 33 -0.93 4.62 -10.64
CA PRO A 33 -2.26 4.04 -10.42
C PRO A 33 -2.23 2.74 -9.63
N GLU A 34 -1.21 1.92 -9.82
CA GLU A 34 -1.07 0.68 -9.07
C GLU A 34 -0.87 0.95 -7.58
N MET A 35 -0.09 1.97 -7.26
CA MET A 35 0.13 2.35 -5.85
C MET A 35 -1.16 2.85 -5.22
N ASP A 36 -1.92 3.66 -5.95
CA ASP A 36 -3.20 4.16 -5.45
C ASP A 36 -4.18 3.00 -5.22
N SER A 37 -4.18 2.02 -6.12
CA SER A 37 -5.04 0.84 -5.98
C SER A 37 -4.68 0.04 -4.73
N GLU A 38 -3.38 -0.15 -4.48
CA GLU A 38 -2.94 -0.88 -3.29
C GLU A 38 -3.27 -0.12 -2.02
N LEU A 39 -3.18 1.20 -2.06
CA LEU A 39 -3.53 2.03 -0.90
C LEU A 39 -5.02 1.90 -0.59
N ALA A 40 -5.87 1.97 -1.60
CA ALA A 40 -7.31 1.80 -1.43
C ALA A 40 -7.63 0.41 -0.86
N ARG A 41 -6.97 -0.62 -1.36
CA ARG A 41 -7.14 -1.98 -0.87
C ARG A 41 -6.75 -2.09 0.60
N ALA A 42 -5.65 -1.43 0.97
CA ALA A 42 -5.19 -1.45 2.36
C ALA A 42 -6.20 -0.79 3.28
N TYR A 43 -6.77 0.34 2.88
CA TYR A 43 -7.80 0.99 3.67
C TYR A 43 -9.03 0.10 3.82
N ASN A 44 -9.45 -0.59 2.76
CA ASN A 44 -10.58 -1.51 2.83
C ASN A 44 -10.30 -2.65 3.81
N ASN A 45 -9.08 -3.15 3.82
CA ASN A 45 -8.71 -4.22 4.75
C ASN A 45 -8.77 -3.75 6.20
N LEU A 46 -8.39 -2.50 6.46
CA LEU A 46 -8.45 -1.97 7.82
C LEU A 46 -9.88 -1.62 8.25
N ALA A 47 -10.74 -1.29 7.30
CA ALA A 47 -12.10 -0.86 7.60
C ALA A 47 -13.02 -2.03 7.93
N ASP A 48 -12.54 -3.21 7.88
CA ASP A 48 -13.32 -4.44 8.10
C ASP A 48 -14.06 -4.47 9.46
#